data_d539595f7940e6b74455a581a0e9e099
#
_entry.id   d539595f7940e6b74455a581a0e9e099
#
_cell.length_a   1.000
_cell.length_b   1.000
_cell.length_c   1.000
_cell.angle_alpha   90.00
_cell.angle_beta   90.00
_cell.angle_gamma   90.00
#
_symmetry.space_group_name_H-M   'P 1'
#
loop_
_entity.id
_entity.type
_entity.pdbx_description
1 polymer ?
#
loop_
_entity_poly.entity_id
_entity_poly.type
_entity_poly.pdbx_seq_one_letter_code
_entity_poly.pdbx_strand_id
1 'polypeptide(L)'
;MKMLYEDSPRKFEELLATLLKTDTNIIVGPTFTQQTKTVKSIPDLAITQKSFSVFFETKTTDWFYEDQIYRHIAGFNQTADDKILFLLSNFENDNLEEQFGKEIQKAKKHKIILQPLTFEDFVGSLEQVCNSEYLRNLLDEFKLYLDRNGRLPKWKYLLDVVSCSGTLAEIEQGVYMCPDTGGAYSHRRAKYFGPYSSKKVADIFEINAIVVIEKNLGEAKIKWKNKNIKDETLIEQARQKLQNWQWRIDENKSVPLQVFLLDNRQKTNFVKETSGGMLQSKKYFWDIATDCKNSQELAEKLRDKNWGDYE
;
A
#
# COMPACT_ATOMS: atom_id res chain seq x y z
N MET A 1 11.45 -14.27 11.06
CA MET A 1 11.29 -13.85 12.48
C MET A 1 12.19 -14.65 13.42
N LYS A 2 11.97 -15.98 13.59
CA LYS A 2 12.78 -16.81 14.51
C LYS A 2 14.30 -16.71 14.22
N MET A 3 14.70 -16.89 12.97
CA MET A 3 16.11 -16.82 12.55
C MET A 3 16.74 -15.43 12.78
N LEU A 4 15.98 -14.34 12.63
CA LEU A 4 16.44 -13.00 12.95
C LEU A 4 16.67 -12.85 14.47
N TYR A 5 15.76 -13.38 15.29
CA TYR A 5 15.90 -13.36 16.75
C TYR A 5 17.11 -14.17 17.22
N GLU A 6 17.32 -15.37 16.62
CA GLU A 6 18.47 -16.24 16.92
C GLU A 6 19.80 -15.62 16.46
N ASP A 7 19.80 -14.84 15.37
CA ASP A 7 20.98 -14.08 14.92
C ASP A 7 21.28 -12.91 15.87
N SER A 8 20.25 -12.13 16.23
CA SER A 8 20.39 -11.01 17.17
C SER A 8 19.03 -10.57 17.74
N PRO A 9 18.79 -10.73 19.05
CA PRO A 9 17.61 -10.18 19.71
C PRO A 9 17.45 -8.67 19.46
N ARG A 10 18.55 -7.91 19.40
CA ARG A 10 18.53 -6.47 19.14
C ARG A 10 17.99 -6.14 17.74
N LYS A 11 18.39 -6.86 16.70
CA LYS A 11 17.84 -6.68 15.35
C LYS A 11 16.35 -7.01 15.30
N PHE A 12 15.91 -7.95 16.11
CA PHE A 12 14.49 -8.25 16.25
C PHE A 12 13.72 -7.11 16.94
N GLU A 13 14.32 -6.47 17.96
CA GLU A 13 13.78 -5.25 18.59
C GLU A 13 13.66 -4.11 17.57
N GLU A 14 14.72 -3.86 16.79
CA GLU A 14 14.75 -2.86 15.72
C GLU A 14 13.67 -3.12 14.66
N LEU A 15 13.47 -4.39 14.28
CA LEU A 15 12.39 -4.78 13.36
C LEU A 15 11.01 -4.45 13.95
N LEU A 16 10.74 -4.84 15.20
CA LEU A 16 9.45 -4.56 15.83
C LEU A 16 9.18 -3.05 15.94
N ALA A 17 10.19 -2.25 16.29
CA ALA A 17 10.08 -0.79 16.34
C ALA A 17 9.72 -0.21 14.96
N THR A 18 10.39 -0.67 13.90
CA THR A 18 10.09 -0.23 12.52
C THR A 18 8.69 -0.60 12.09
N LEU A 19 8.24 -1.83 12.39
CA LEU A 19 6.90 -2.31 12.03
C LEU A 19 5.78 -1.57 12.76
N LEU A 20 6.01 -1.17 14.01
CA LEU A 20 5.02 -0.45 14.81
C LEU A 20 4.87 1.02 14.43
N LYS A 21 5.84 1.59 13.68
CA LYS A 21 5.85 3.01 13.29
C LYS A 21 5.67 3.97 14.48
N THR A 22 6.10 3.54 15.67
CA THR A 22 5.96 4.31 16.93
C THR A 22 7.29 4.31 17.68
N ASP A 23 7.47 5.29 18.58
CA ASP A 23 8.61 5.35 19.51
C ASP A 23 8.55 4.29 20.62
N THR A 24 7.67 3.30 20.50
CA THR A 24 7.51 2.23 21.51
C THR A 24 8.74 1.33 21.48
N ASN A 25 9.54 1.40 22.54
CA ASN A 25 10.73 0.57 22.67
C ASN A 25 10.35 -0.77 23.30
N ILE A 26 10.29 -1.83 22.47
CA ILE A 26 10.02 -3.19 22.92
C ILE A 26 11.36 -3.87 23.18
N ILE A 27 11.66 -4.15 24.43
CA ILE A 27 12.87 -4.85 24.84
C ILE A 27 12.57 -6.35 24.84
N VAL A 28 13.26 -7.08 23.97
CA VAL A 28 13.07 -8.52 23.75
C VAL A 28 14.14 -9.33 24.47
N GLY A 29 15.31 -8.76 24.67
CA GLY A 29 16.44 -9.35 25.37
C GLY A 29 16.47 -9.03 26.88
N PRO A 30 17.35 -9.72 27.63
CA PRO A 30 17.59 -9.37 29.04
C PRO A 30 18.27 -8.00 29.17
N THR A 31 17.82 -7.27 30.17
CA THR A 31 18.42 -5.96 30.57
C THR A 31 19.33 -6.18 31.77
N PHE A 32 20.56 -5.67 31.70
CA PHE A 32 21.55 -5.72 32.76
C PHE A 32 21.66 -4.34 33.41
N THR A 33 21.43 -4.27 34.73
CA THR A 33 21.53 -3.02 35.48
C THR A 33 22.41 -3.22 36.73
N GLN A 34 23.31 -2.28 37.01
CA GLN A 34 24.15 -2.30 38.22
C GLN A 34 23.56 -1.41 39.28
N GLN A 35 23.66 -1.81 40.54
CA GLN A 35 23.27 -1.04 41.72
C GLN A 35 21.84 -0.46 41.64
N THR A 36 20.90 -1.21 41.14
CA THR A 36 19.51 -0.78 40.99
C THR A 36 18.82 -0.78 42.37
N LYS A 37 18.35 0.41 42.81
CA LYS A 37 17.56 0.52 44.05
C LYS A 37 16.22 -0.17 43.86
N THR A 38 15.98 -1.21 44.66
CA THR A 38 14.66 -1.81 44.83
C THR A 38 14.04 -1.32 46.12
N VAL A 39 12.77 -1.65 46.40
CA VAL A 39 12.06 -1.25 47.62
C VAL A 39 12.74 -1.79 48.88
N LYS A 40 13.48 -2.90 48.81
CA LYS A 40 14.03 -3.61 49.97
C LYS A 40 15.55 -3.86 49.91
N SER A 41 16.21 -3.64 48.76
CA SER A 41 17.62 -3.94 48.59
C SER A 41 18.24 -3.17 47.40
N ILE A 42 19.59 -3.19 47.35
CA ILE A 42 20.36 -2.67 46.23
C ILE A 42 21.26 -3.82 45.76
N PRO A 43 20.84 -4.68 44.81
CA PRO A 43 21.70 -5.70 44.29
C PRO A 43 22.83 -5.08 43.45
N ASP A 44 24.02 -5.70 43.46
CA ASP A 44 25.16 -5.26 42.67
C ASP A 44 24.90 -5.38 41.17
N LEU A 45 24.16 -6.43 40.78
CA LEU A 45 23.72 -6.69 39.39
C LEU A 45 22.28 -7.24 39.42
N ALA A 46 21.44 -6.65 38.59
CA ALA A 46 20.13 -7.21 38.29
C ALA A 46 20.05 -7.56 36.80
N ILE A 47 19.58 -8.76 36.49
CA ILE A 47 19.25 -9.22 35.14
C ILE A 47 17.75 -9.40 35.09
N THR A 48 17.08 -8.63 34.26
CA THR A 48 15.63 -8.66 34.11
C THR A 48 15.25 -8.81 32.64
N GLN A 49 14.12 -9.46 32.38
CA GLN A 49 13.57 -9.58 31.04
C GLN A 49 12.07 -9.35 31.14
N LYS A 50 11.55 -8.47 30.26
CA LYS A 50 10.12 -8.30 30.07
C LYS A 50 9.55 -9.42 29.23
N SER A 51 8.34 -9.86 29.54
CA SER A 51 7.60 -10.80 28.71
C SER A 51 6.93 -10.08 27.54
N PHE A 52 6.95 -10.68 26.37
CA PHE A 52 6.23 -10.16 25.21
C PHE A 52 5.48 -11.27 24.49
N SER A 53 4.42 -10.89 23.76
CA SER A 53 3.65 -11.80 22.92
C SER A 53 3.31 -11.09 21.62
N VAL A 54 3.68 -11.68 20.48
CA VAL A 54 3.45 -11.13 19.14
C VAL A 54 2.67 -12.14 18.32
N PHE A 55 1.50 -11.75 17.85
CA PHE A 55 0.68 -12.53 16.93
C PHE A 55 0.70 -11.90 15.54
N PHE A 56 0.73 -12.75 14.52
CA PHE A 56 0.56 -12.38 13.12
C PHE A 56 -0.66 -13.08 12.56
N GLU A 57 -1.65 -12.33 12.12
CA GLU A 57 -2.75 -12.83 11.30
C GLU A 57 -2.51 -12.40 9.86
N THR A 58 -2.48 -13.37 8.93
CA THR A 58 -2.19 -13.10 7.53
C THR A 58 -3.35 -13.47 6.63
N LYS A 59 -3.66 -12.62 5.66
CA LYS A 59 -4.68 -12.87 4.63
C LYS A 59 -4.11 -12.66 3.23
N THR A 60 -4.72 -13.30 2.25
CA THR A 60 -4.42 -13.11 0.82
C THR A 60 -5.17 -11.92 0.23
N THR A 61 -6.26 -11.52 0.88
CA THR A 61 -7.13 -10.42 0.53
C THR A 61 -7.14 -9.42 1.68
N ASP A 62 -7.56 -8.21 1.45
CA ASP A 62 -7.68 -7.16 2.46
C ASP A 62 -8.88 -7.34 3.42
N TRP A 63 -9.56 -8.49 3.32
CA TRP A 63 -10.71 -8.81 4.14
C TRP A 63 -10.33 -9.61 5.40
N PHE A 64 -10.49 -8.98 6.57
CA PHE A 64 -10.36 -9.60 7.88
C PHE A 64 -11.73 -9.68 8.56
N TYR A 65 -12.06 -10.86 9.10
CA TYR A 65 -13.29 -11.01 9.87
C TYR A 65 -13.10 -10.41 11.27
N GLU A 66 -14.01 -9.52 11.66
CA GLU A 66 -14.01 -8.86 12.96
C GLU A 66 -13.95 -9.87 14.12
N ASP A 67 -14.76 -10.92 14.07
CA ASP A 67 -14.78 -11.99 15.07
C ASP A 67 -13.44 -12.72 15.20
N GLN A 68 -12.70 -12.87 14.11
CA GLN A 68 -11.38 -13.51 14.13
C GLN A 68 -10.38 -12.61 14.85
N ILE A 69 -10.35 -11.33 14.53
CA ILE A 69 -9.50 -10.34 15.21
C ILE A 69 -9.82 -10.33 16.71
N TYR A 70 -11.09 -10.33 17.08
CA TYR A 70 -11.50 -10.33 18.48
C TYR A 70 -11.12 -11.60 19.24
N ARG A 71 -11.14 -12.77 18.58
CA ARG A 71 -10.62 -14.01 19.17
C ARG A 71 -9.12 -13.94 19.39
N HIS A 72 -8.34 -13.34 18.46
CA HIS A 72 -6.91 -13.14 18.67
C HIS A 72 -6.65 -12.20 19.85
N ILE A 73 -7.39 -11.09 19.95
CA ILE A 73 -7.29 -10.15 21.10
C ILE A 73 -7.56 -10.87 22.41
N ALA A 74 -8.59 -11.73 22.47
CA ALA A 74 -8.94 -12.51 23.68
C ALA A 74 -7.92 -13.62 23.97
N GLY A 75 -7.21 -14.13 22.96
CA GLY A 75 -6.23 -15.21 23.07
C GLY A 75 -4.87 -14.80 23.65
N PHE A 76 -4.59 -13.52 23.85
CA PHE A 76 -3.34 -13.07 24.43
C PHE A 76 -3.23 -13.45 25.91
N ASN A 77 -2.02 -13.91 26.30
CA ASN A 77 -1.71 -14.10 27.70
C ASN A 77 -1.79 -12.77 28.45
N GLN A 78 -2.67 -12.69 29.46
CA GLN A 78 -2.87 -11.45 30.22
C GLN A 78 -1.64 -11.04 31.04
N THR A 79 -0.72 -11.96 31.33
CA THR A 79 0.51 -11.70 32.09
C THR A 79 1.66 -11.17 31.24
N ALA A 80 1.55 -11.17 29.89
CA ALA A 80 2.56 -10.57 29.04
C ALA A 80 2.57 -9.05 29.19
N ASP A 81 3.79 -8.48 29.34
CA ASP A 81 3.98 -7.03 29.47
C ASP A 81 3.65 -6.30 28.16
N ASP A 82 4.23 -6.78 27.06
CA ASP A 82 4.01 -6.23 25.73
C ASP A 82 3.21 -7.21 24.86
N LYS A 83 2.12 -6.74 24.26
CA LYS A 83 1.22 -7.52 23.43
C LYS A 83 0.99 -6.83 22.08
N ILE A 84 1.30 -7.51 20.99
CA ILE A 84 1.21 -6.96 19.65
C ILE A 84 0.45 -7.94 18.73
N LEU A 85 -0.52 -7.41 17.99
CA LEU A 85 -1.21 -8.12 16.91
C LEU A 85 -0.93 -7.42 15.59
N PHE A 86 -0.21 -8.07 14.69
CA PHE A 86 -0.05 -7.62 13.32
C PHE A 86 -1.10 -8.25 12.42
N LEU A 87 -1.76 -7.42 11.60
CA LEU A 87 -2.62 -7.87 10.51
C LEU A 87 -1.87 -7.67 9.20
N LEU A 88 -1.52 -8.75 8.51
CA LEU A 88 -0.65 -8.71 7.34
C LEU A 88 -1.39 -9.11 6.07
N SER A 89 -1.51 -8.20 5.11
CA SER A 89 -2.16 -8.44 3.82
C SER A 89 -1.67 -7.46 2.74
N ASN A 90 -2.18 -7.62 1.51
CA ASN A 90 -2.05 -6.64 0.43
C ASN A 90 -3.24 -5.67 0.49
N PHE A 91 -3.19 -4.70 1.40
CA PHE A 91 -4.21 -3.68 1.49
C PHE A 91 -4.19 -2.77 0.26
N GLU A 92 -5.36 -2.54 -0.33
CA GLU A 92 -5.53 -1.57 -1.42
C GLU A 92 -5.69 -0.13 -0.88
N ASN A 93 -6.23 0.01 0.35
CA ASN A 93 -6.41 1.29 1.02
C ASN A 93 -5.14 1.68 1.80
N ASP A 94 -4.68 2.92 1.64
CA ASP A 94 -3.53 3.44 2.38
C ASP A 94 -3.90 3.92 3.80
N ASN A 95 -5.19 4.17 4.08
CA ASN A 95 -5.66 4.59 5.40
C ASN A 95 -6.13 3.40 6.26
N LEU A 96 -5.17 2.58 6.68
CA LEU A 96 -5.45 1.37 7.47
C LEU A 96 -5.93 1.68 8.89
N GLU A 97 -5.56 2.83 9.44
CA GLU A 97 -6.01 3.27 10.76
C GLU A 97 -7.52 3.57 10.77
N GLU A 98 -8.05 4.14 9.69
CA GLU A 98 -9.48 4.34 9.54
C GLU A 98 -10.20 3.01 9.31
N GLN A 99 -9.65 2.16 8.44
CA GLN A 99 -10.24 0.86 8.10
C GLN A 99 -10.39 -0.05 9.33
N PHE A 100 -9.39 -0.09 10.21
CA PHE A 100 -9.35 -0.94 11.41
C PHE A 100 -9.57 -0.16 12.72
N GLY A 101 -10.15 1.03 12.66
CA GLY A 101 -10.28 1.93 13.81
C GLY A 101 -11.02 1.30 14.99
N LYS A 102 -12.08 0.51 14.74
CA LYS A 102 -12.84 -0.18 15.81
C LYS A 102 -12.00 -1.26 16.48
N GLU A 103 -11.31 -2.07 15.69
CA GLU A 103 -10.45 -3.16 16.15
C GLU A 103 -9.25 -2.63 16.94
N ILE A 104 -8.62 -1.55 16.44
CA ILE A 104 -7.53 -0.85 17.12
C ILE A 104 -7.98 -0.32 18.49
N GLN A 105 -9.15 0.33 18.55
CA GLN A 105 -9.69 0.83 19.83
C GLN A 105 -10.03 -0.30 20.81
N LYS A 106 -10.54 -1.43 20.30
CA LYS A 106 -10.81 -2.60 21.13
C LYS A 106 -9.52 -3.24 21.64
N ALA A 107 -8.52 -3.42 20.78
CA ALA A 107 -7.20 -3.92 21.18
C ALA A 107 -6.55 -3.05 22.25
N LYS A 108 -6.63 -1.72 22.10
CA LYS A 108 -6.09 -0.74 23.06
C LYS A 108 -6.70 -0.88 24.46
N LYS A 109 -8.02 -1.19 24.56
CA LYS A 109 -8.68 -1.45 25.85
C LYS A 109 -8.08 -2.66 26.60
N HIS A 110 -7.50 -3.63 25.85
CA HIS A 110 -6.81 -4.80 26.39
C HIS A 110 -5.30 -4.62 26.49
N LYS A 111 -4.80 -3.40 26.31
CA LYS A 111 -3.36 -3.08 26.27
C LYS A 111 -2.61 -3.88 25.19
N ILE A 112 -3.24 -4.06 24.04
CA ILE A 112 -2.68 -4.72 22.87
C ILE A 112 -2.47 -3.66 21.79
N ILE A 113 -1.29 -3.63 21.19
CA ILE A 113 -1.01 -2.84 20.00
C ILE A 113 -1.47 -3.66 18.79
N LEU A 114 -2.49 -3.19 18.08
CA LEU A 114 -2.93 -3.77 16.81
C LEU A 114 -2.38 -2.90 15.68
N GLN A 115 -1.58 -3.51 14.81
CA GLN A 115 -0.92 -2.83 13.70
C GLN A 115 -1.20 -3.55 12.37
N PRO A 116 -2.02 -2.98 11.48
CA PRO A 116 -2.13 -3.44 10.10
C PRO A 116 -0.85 -3.11 9.31
N LEU A 117 -0.39 -4.07 8.48
CA LEU A 117 0.83 -3.94 7.67
C LEU A 117 0.61 -4.55 6.29
N THR A 118 1.21 -3.98 5.27
CA THR A 118 1.34 -4.66 3.98
C THR A 118 2.49 -5.65 4.00
N PHE A 119 2.46 -6.66 3.12
CA PHE A 119 3.63 -7.52 2.91
C PHE A 119 4.85 -6.72 2.44
N GLU A 120 4.63 -5.63 1.70
CA GLU A 120 5.68 -4.72 1.25
C GLU A 120 6.34 -4.00 2.42
N ASP A 121 5.56 -3.41 3.34
CA ASP A 121 6.09 -2.77 4.56
C ASP A 121 6.89 -3.78 5.40
N PHE A 122 6.36 -5.00 5.53
CA PHE A 122 7.01 -6.06 6.27
C PHE A 122 8.37 -6.45 5.67
N VAL A 123 8.43 -6.66 4.35
CA VAL A 123 9.67 -6.96 3.63
C VAL A 123 10.64 -5.80 3.70
N GLY A 124 10.18 -4.56 3.47
CA GLY A 124 11.02 -3.37 3.56
C GLY A 124 11.63 -3.17 4.95
N SER A 125 10.89 -3.49 6.01
CA SER A 125 11.41 -3.45 7.38
C SER A 125 12.44 -4.56 7.64
N LEU A 126 12.24 -5.76 7.08
CA LEU A 126 13.23 -6.84 7.14
C LEU A 126 14.54 -6.47 6.42
N GLU A 127 14.46 -5.80 5.27
CA GLU A 127 15.64 -5.32 4.52
C GLU A 127 16.55 -4.42 5.34
N GLN A 128 15.97 -3.60 6.21
CA GLN A 128 16.74 -2.67 7.06
C GLN A 128 17.57 -3.39 8.13
N VAL A 129 17.10 -4.55 8.60
CA VAL A 129 17.74 -5.27 9.72
C VAL A 129 18.52 -6.53 9.30
N CYS A 130 18.26 -7.10 8.11
CA CYS A 130 18.93 -8.29 7.60
C CYS A 130 20.28 -7.94 6.97
N ASN A 131 21.34 -7.83 7.80
CA ASN A 131 22.65 -7.34 7.38
C ASN A 131 23.65 -8.47 7.06
N SER A 132 23.46 -9.73 7.57
CA SER A 132 24.31 -10.86 7.23
C SER A 132 23.98 -11.42 5.85
N GLU A 133 24.96 -11.99 5.16
CA GLU A 133 24.76 -12.63 3.85
C GLU A 133 23.70 -13.72 3.90
N TYR A 134 23.74 -14.56 4.95
CA TYR A 134 22.76 -15.59 5.18
C TYR A 134 21.32 -15.07 5.28
N LEU A 135 21.10 -14.03 6.10
CA LEU A 135 19.76 -13.43 6.26
C LEU A 135 19.29 -12.71 4.99
N ARG A 136 20.20 -12.12 4.22
CA ARG A 136 19.85 -11.51 2.92
C ARG A 136 19.38 -12.55 1.91
N ASN A 137 20.14 -13.65 1.77
CA ASN A 137 19.77 -14.74 0.86
C ASN A 137 18.40 -15.34 1.24
N LEU A 138 18.16 -15.56 2.54
CA LEU A 138 16.87 -16.02 3.02
C LEU A 138 15.73 -15.03 2.76
N LEU A 139 16.01 -13.73 2.89
CA LEU A 139 15.03 -12.69 2.58
C LEU A 139 14.72 -12.64 1.09
N ASP A 140 15.71 -12.81 0.22
CA ASP A 140 15.51 -12.84 -1.23
C ASP A 140 14.67 -14.08 -1.64
N GLU A 141 14.91 -15.24 -1.04
CA GLU A 141 14.05 -16.42 -1.24
C GLU A 141 12.61 -16.14 -0.76
N PHE A 142 12.45 -15.48 0.39
CA PHE A 142 11.15 -15.11 0.92
C PHE A 142 10.41 -14.11 0.01
N LYS A 143 11.11 -13.12 -0.55
CA LYS A 143 10.55 -12.21 -1.56
C LYS A 143 10.05 -12.95 -2.79
N LEU A 144 10.87 -13.87 -3.33
CA LEU A 144 10.47 -14.71 -4.45
C LEU A 144 9.24 -15.56 -4.13
N TYR A 145 9.16 -16.10 -2.93
CA TYR A 145 7.99 -16.84 -2.47
C TYR A 145 6.75 -15.96 -2.40
N LEU A 146 6.86 -14.77 -1.84
CA LEU A 146 5.75 -13.81 -1.73
C LEU A 146 5.27 -13.37 -3.14
N ASP A 147 6.20 -13.10 -4.05
CA ASP A 147 5.89 -12.67 -5.41
C ASP A 147 5.16 -13.78 -6.18
N ARG A 148 5.70 -15.01 -6.18
CA ARG A 148 5.09 -16.18 -6.82
C ARG A 148 3.69 -16.49 -6.30
N ASN A 149 3.42 -16.19 -5.02
CA ASN A 149 2.12 -16.40 -4.40
C ASN A 149 1.21 -15.16 -4.43
N GLY A 150 1.58 -14.13 -5.19
CA GLY A 150 0.80 -12.90 -5.32
C GLY A 150 0.64 -12.11 -4.02
N ARG A 151 1.62 -12.25 -3.09
CA ARG A 151 1.63 -11.56 -1.79
C ARG A 151 2.34 -10.21 -1.84
N LEU A 152 3.15 -9.94 -2.87
CA LEU A 152 3.67 -8.62 -3.13
C LEU A 152 2.71 -7.84 -4.04
N PRO A 153 2.70 -6.51 -3.92
CA PRO A 153 1.69 -5.69 -4.59
C PRO A 153 1.89 -5.71 -6.11
N LYS A 154 1.04 -6.45 -6.81
CA LYS A 154 1.02 -6.53 -8.28
C LYS A 154 0.67 -5.20 -8.97
N TRP A 155 0.11 -4.24 -8.22
CA TRP A 155 -0.20 -2.92 -8.77
C TRP A 155 1.03 -2.20 -9.36
N LYS A 156 2.24 -2.51 -8.89
CA LYS A 156 3.49 -1.93 -9.42
C LYS A 156 3.78 -2.29 -10.86
N TYR A 157 3.21 -3.40 -11.33
CA TYR A 157 3.39 -3.92 -12.68
C TYR A 157 2.12 -3.81 -13.52
N LEU A 158 1.07 -3.20 -12.96
CA LEU A 158 -0.24 -3.06 -13.57
C LEU A 158 -0.34 -1.80 -14.42
N LEU A 159 -0.84 -1.96 -15.65
CA LEU A 159 -1.31 -0.89 -16.52
C LEU A 159 -2.84 -0.86 -16.52
N ASP A 160 -3.43 0.23 -16.03
CA ASP A 160 -4.86 0.52 -16.13
C ASP A 160 -5.12 1.28 -17.43
N VAL A 161 -5.72 0.61 -18.41
CA VAL A 161 -6.11 1.19 -19.68
C VAL A 161 -7.57 1.61 -19.61
N VAL A 162 -7.82 2.91 -19.78
CA VAL A 162 -9.13 3.53 -19.59
C VAL A 162 -9.61 4.23 -20.85
N SER A 163 -10.89 4.07 -21.22
CA SER A 163 -11.50 4.78 -22.34
C SER A 163 -11.58 6.27 -22.07
N CYS A 164 -10.80 7.06 -22.80
CA CYS A 164 -10.62 8.50 -22.58
C CYS A 164 -11.01 9.36 -23.80
N SER A 165 -11.79 8.84 -24.75
CA SER A 165 -12.13 9.58 -25.98
C SER A 165 -12.79 10.94 -25.72
N GLY A 166 -13.54 11.09 -24.63
CA GLY A 166 -14.18 12.33 -24.23
C GLY A 166 -13.37 13.21 -23.25
N THR A 167 -12.19 12.71 -22.78
CA THR A 167 -11.42 13.35 -21.69
C THR A 167 -9.94 13.57 -22.05
N LEU A 168 -9.59 13.50 -23.34
CA LEU A 168 -8.21 13.65 -23.80
C LEU A 168 -7.59 14.99 -23.39
N ALA A 169 -8.39 16.06 -23.36
CA ALA A 169 -7.92 17.38 -22.93
C ALA A 169 -7.51 17.40 -21.43
N GLU A 170 -8.18 16.61 -20.57
CA GLU A 170 -7.79 16.41 -19.17
C GLU A 170 -6.44 15.67 -19.10
N ILE A 171 -6.30 14.61 -19.91
CA ILE A 171 -5.08 13.78 -19.98
C ILE A 171 -3.86 14.62 -20.38
N GLU A 172 -4.02 15.54 -21.34
CA GLU A 172 -2.95 16.46 -21.74
C GLU A 172 -2.45 17.34 -20.59
N GLN A 173 -3.30 17.64 -19.62
CA GLN A 173 -2.95 18.35 -18.40
C GLN A 173 -2.49 17.47 -17.25
N GLY A 174 -2.24 16.18 -17.51
CA GLY A 174 -1.77 15.22 -16.49
C GLY A 174 -2.82 14.89 -15.44
N VAL A 175 -4.09 14.80 -15.84
CA VAL A 175 -5.19 14.44 -14.95
C VAL A 175 -6.22 13.58 -15.69
N TYR A 176 -6.81 12.62 -15.01
CA TYR A 176 -8.03 11.93 -15.42
C TYR A 176 -9.05 12.01 -14.28
N MET A 177 -10.30 12.29 -14.61
CA MET A 177 -11.35 12.41 -13.61
C MET A 177 -12.55 11.54 -13.98
N CYS A 178 -13.15 10.90 -12.98
CA CYS A 178 -14.39 10.13 -13.14
C CYS A 178 -15.18 10.11 -11.82
N PRO A 179 -16.48 9.78 -11.85
CA PRO A 179 -17.27 9.61 -10.63
C PRO A 179 -16.70 8.56 -9.68
N ASP A 180 -16.83 8.75 -8.38
CA ASP A 180 -16.53 7.74 -7.35
C ASP A 180 -17.81 7.06 -6.88
N THR A 181 -18.46 6.34 -7.79
CA THR A 181 -19.76 5.67 -7.55
C THR A 181 -19.67 4.15 -7.61
N GLY A 182 -18.48 3.59 -7.71
CA GLY A 182 -18.26 2.14 -7.85
C GLY A 182 -18.60 1.60 -9.26
N GLY A 183 -18.74 0.29 -9.38
CA GLY A 183 -19.05 -0.36 -10.64
C GLY A 183 -18.02 -0.08 -11.74
N ALA A 184 -18.46 0.48 -12.88
CA ALA A 184 -17.60 0.85 -14.01
C ALA A 184 -16.52 1.87 -13.62
N TYR A 185 -16.73 2.65 -12.58
CA TYR A 185 -15.81 3.66 -12.07
C TYR A 185 -14.92 3.17 -10.90
N SER A 186 -15.04 1.89 -10.52
CA SER A 186 -14.16 1.32 -9.51
C SER A 186 -12.80 0.97 -10.12
N HIS A 187 -11.75 1.68 -9.75
CA HIS A 187 -10.39 1.43 -10.23
C HIS A 187 -9.56 0.69 -9.19
N ARG A 188 -8.78 -0.29 -9.66
CA ARG A 188 -7.77 -0.97 -8.85
C ARG A 188 -6.53 -0.09 -8.75
N ARG A 189 -5.78 -0.22 -7.68
CA ARG A 189 -4.47 0.42 -7.59
C ARG A 189 -3.59 -0.07 -8.73
N ALA A 190 -3.00 0.87 -9.48
CA ALA A 190 -2.11 0.61 -10.59
C ALA A 190 -0.99 1.64 -10.60
N LYS A 191 0.22 1.24 -11.04
CA LYS A 191 1.33 2.18 -11.21
C LYS A 191 1.20 2.97 -12.50
N TYR A 192 0.69 2.34 -13.55
CA TYR A 192 0.65 2.93 -14.88
C TYR A 192 -0.78 3.16 -15.36
N PHE A 193 -0.95 4.24 -16.12
CA PHE A 193 -2.22 4.62 -16.73
C PHE A 193 -2.05 4.76 -18.24
N GLY A 194 -2.95 4.15 -19.02
CA GLY A 194 -2.97 4.21 -20.47
C GLY A 194 -4.29 4.77 -20.99
N PRO A 195 -4.36 6.04 -21.46
CA PRO A 195 -5.57 6.59 -22.05
C PRO A 195 -5.84 5.93 -23.40
N TYR A 196 -6.92 5.18 -23.48
CA TYR A 196 -7.37 4.53 -24.72
C TYR A 196 -8.29 5.46 -25.51
N SER A 197 -7.91 5.68 -26.77
CA SER A 197 -8.71 6.38 -27.77
C SER A 197 -8.34 5.89 -29.16
N SER A 198 -9.29 5.89 -30.11
CA SER A 198 -9.05 5.52 -31.51
C SER A 198 -8.32 4.16 -31.68
N LYS A 199 -8.74 3.16 -30.92
CA LYS A 199 -8.21 1.78 -30.91
C LYS A 199 -6.76 1.65 -30.47
N LYS A 200 -6.22 2.61 -29.74
CA LYS A 200 -4.84 2.53 -29.23
C LYS A 200 -4.68 3.27 -27.91
N VAL A 201 -3.62 2.94 -27.21
CA VAL A 201 -3.02 3.73 -26.14
C VAL A 201 -1.82 4.45 -26.76
N ALA A 202 -1.90 5.78 -26.87
CA ALA A 202 -0.85 6.61 -27.47
C ALA A 202 0.17 7.15 -26.46
N ASP A 203 -0.18 7.09 -25.18
CA ASP A 203 0.64 7.60 -24.09
C ASP A 203 0.58 6.67 -22.89
N ILE A 204 1.68 6.55 -22.17
CA ILE A 204 1.76 5.91 -20.85
C ILE A 204 2.10 6.96 -19.81
N PHE A 205 1.42 6.92 -18.69
CA PHE A 205 1.67 7.78 -17.53
C PHE A 205 1.98 6.93 -16.30
N GLU A 206 2.64 7.53 -15.31
CA GLU A 206 2.65 7.03 -13.93
C GLU A 206 1.52 7.70 -13.16
N ILE A 207 0.83 6.93 -12.32
CA ILE A 207 -0.16 7.47 -11.39
C ILE A 207 0.56 7.85 -10.10
N ASN A 208 0.53 9.13 -9.72
CA ASN A 208 1.06 9.59 -8.44
C ASN A 208 0.11 9.26 -7.29
N ALA A 209 -1.17 9.55 -7.46
CA ALA A 209 -2.23 9.29 -6.49
C ALA A 209 -3.61 9.34 -7.15
N ILE A 210 -4.61 8.79 -6.45
CA ILE A 210 -6.04 9.11 -6.66
C ILE A 210 -6.54 9.85 -5.42
N VAL A 211 -7.13 11.01 -5.65
CA VAL A 211 -7.80 11.82 -4.63
C VAL A 211 -9.30 11.78 -4.88
N VAL A 212 -10.08 11.44 -3.87
CA VAL A 212 -11.54 11.56 -3.91
C VAL A 212 -11.95 12.91 -3.37
N ILE A 213 -12.74 13.64 -4.16
CA ILE A 213 -13.32 14.93 -3.76
C ILE A 213 -14.82 14.72 -3.61
N GLU A 214 -15.33 14.90 -2.40
CA GLU A 214 -16.74 14.75 -2.08
C GLU A 214 -17.59 15.82 -2.78
N LYS A 215 -18.90 15.59 -2.87
CA LYS A 215 -19.85 16.48 -3.55
C LYS A 215 -19.70 17.93 -3.14
N ASN A 216 -19.98 18.82 -4.07
CA ASN A 216 -19.93 20.28 -3.87
C ASN A 216 -18.55 20.78 -3.44
N LEU A 217 -17.48 20.22 -4.03
CA LEU A 217 -16.09 20.52 -3.67
C LEU A 217 -15.82 20.31 -2.16
N GLY A 218 -16.51 19.34 -1.57
CA GLY A 218 -16.46 19.03 -0.15
C GLY A 218 -15.10 18.52 0.33
N GLU A 219 -15.12 17.68 1.34
CA GLU A 219 -13.90 17.05 1.87
C GLU A 219 -13.15 16.30 0.76
N ALA A 220 -11.82 16.31 0.82
CA ALA A 220 -10.99 15.57 -0.10
C ALA A 220 -10.07 14.61 0.66
N LYS A 221 -9.98 13.37 0.19
CA LYS A 221 -9.16 12.33 0.81
C LYS A 221 -8.36 11.54 -0.22
N ILE A 222 -7.20 11.05 0.18
CA ILE A 222 -6.39 10.15 -0.63
C ILE A 222 -7.06 8.77 -0.65
N LYS A 223 -7.36 8.24 -1.83
CA LYS A 223 -7.81 6.86 -1.99
C LYS A 223 -6.61 5.91 -1.91
N TRP A 224 -5.55 6.24 -2.64
CA TRP A 224 -4.22 5.64 -2.56
C TRP A 224 -3.18 6.52 -3.27
N LYS A 225 -1.91 6.34 -2.94
CA LYS A 225 -0.78 7.04 -3.56
C LYS A 225 0.37 6.09 -3.87
N ASN A 226 1.09 6.35 -4.95
CA ASN A 226 2.22 5.54 -5.42
C ASN A 226 3.57 6.22 -5.16
N LYS A 227 3.57 7.48 -4.77
CA LYS A 227 4.78 8.24 -4.44
C LYS A 227 4.71 8.81 -3.03
N ASN A 228 5.85 8.90 -2.38
CA ASN A 228 5.95 9.49 -1.04
C ASN A 228 5.86 11.02 -1.12
N ILE A 229 4.66 11.52 -1.39
CA ILE A 229 4.30 12.94 -1.40
C ILE A 229 3.33 13.19 -0.24
N LYS A 230 3.38 14.36 0.38
CA LYS A 230 2.47 14.73 1.46
C LYS A 230 1.02 14.79 0.96
N ASP A 231 0.10 14.30 1.77
CA ASP A 231 -1.33 14.22 1.39
C ASP A 231 -1.92 15.59 1.09
N GLU A 232 -1.57 16.60 1.89
CA GLU A 232 -2.03 17.97 1.68
C GLU A 232 -1.63 18.50 0.29
N THR A 233 -0.40 18.17 -0.14
CA THR A 233 0.10 18.57 -1.47
C THR A 233 -0.68 17.90 -2.59
N LEU A 234 -0.96 16.60 -2.47
CA LEU A 234 -1.73 15.85 -3.47
C LEU A 234 -3.19 16.32 -3.53
N ILE A 235 -3.80 16.59 -2.38
CA ILE A 235 -5.16 17.12 -2.29
C ILE A 235 -5.25 18.50 -2.96
N GLU A 236 -4.29 19.37 -2.67
CA GLU A 236 -4.23 20.70 -3.28
C GLU A 236 -4.08 20.62 -4.80
N GLN A 237 -3.17 19.77 -5.30
CA GLN A 237 -3.00 19.52 -6.73
C GLN A 237 -4.30 19.02 -7.38
N ALA A 238 -5.00 18.08 -6.74
CA ALA A 238 -6.25 17.55 -7.26
C ALA A 238 -7.33 18.62 -7.35
N ARG A 239 -7.46 19.48 -6.34
CA ARG A 239 -8.40 20.61 -6.35
C ARG A 239 -8.08 21.62 -7.44
N GLN A 240 -6.82 22.00 -7.60
CA GLN A 240 -6.37 22.90 -8.66
C GLN A 240 -6.66 22.32 -10.06
N LYS A 241 -6.39 21.03 -10.27
CA LYS A 241 -6.72 20.37 -11.55
C LYS A 241 -8.21 20.35 -11.81
N LEU A 242 -9.05 20.06 -10.81
CA LEU A 242 -10.50 20.07 -10.96
C LEU A 242 -11.04 21.47 -11.32
N GLN A 243 -10.49 22.52 -10.76
CA GLN A 243 -10.92 23.91 -11.03
C GLN A 243 -10.74 24.34 -12.48
N ASN A 244 -9.87 23.69 -13.24
CA ASN A 244 -9.68 23.99 -14.66
C ASN A 244 -10.84 23.49 -15.55
N TRP A 245 -11.80 22.72 -15.00
CA TRP A 245 -12.82 22.03 -15.76
C TRP A 245 -14.22 22.30 -15.21
N GLN A 246 -14.89 23.33 -15.74
CA GLN A 246 -16.21 23.74 -15.25
C GLN A 246 -17.24 22.60 -15.28
N TRP A 247 -17.24 21.78 -16.32
CA TRP A 247 -18.18 20.66 -16.44
C TRP A 247 -17.92 19.56 -15.38
N ARG A 248 -16.67 19.37 -14.92
CA ARG A 248 -16.35 18.50 -13.81
C ARG A 248 -16.80 19.05 -12.46
N ILE A 249 -16.69 20.38 -12.31
CA ILE A 249 -17.23 21.07 -11.14
C ILE A 249 -18.76 20.88 -11.09
N ASP A 250 -19.43 20.99 -12.23
CA ASP A 250 -20.88 20.79 -12.33
C ASP A 250 -21.27 19.32 -12.06
N GLU A 251 -20.50 18.35 -12.55
CA GLU A 251 -20.67 16.93 -12.24
C GLU A 251 -20.47 16.66 -10.73
N ASN A 252 -19.48 17.29 -10.10
CA ASN A 252 -19.18 17.13 -8.68
C ASN A 252 -20.31 17.62 -7.75
N LYS A 253 -21.20 18.49 -8.23
CA LYS A 253 -22.41 18.87 -7.47
C LYS A 253 -23.32 17.66 -7.21
N SER A 254 -23.32 16.67 -8.10
CA SER A 254 -24.19 15.50 -8.03
C SER A 254 -23.52 14.25 -7.48
N VAL A 255 -22.23 14.05 -7.77
CA VAL A 255 -21.47 12.84 -7.39
C VAL A 255 -20.07 13.21 -6.90
N PRO A 256 -19.49 12.43 -5.97
CA PRO A 256 -18.06 12.57 -5.66
C PRO A 256 -17.21 12.18 -6.87
N LEU A 257 -16.05 12.81 -7.02
CA LEU A 257 -15.12 12.56 -8.13
C LEU A 257 -13.81 11.96 -7.64
N GLN A 258 -13.29 10.98 -8.37
CA GLN A 258 -11.91 10.52 -8.29
C GLN A 258 -11.07 11.34 -9.25
N VAL A 259 -10.00 11.91 -8.74
CA VAL A 259 -9.01 12.68 -9.51
C VAL A 259 -7.71 11.91 -9.52
N PHE A 260 -7.34 11.38 -10.67
CA PHE A 260 -6.06 10.71 -10.91
C PHE A 260 -5.01 11.77 -11.22
N LEU A 261 -3.98 11.86 -10.41
CA LEU A 261 -2.82 12.72 -10.65
C LEU A 261 -1.80 11.93 -11.46
N LEU A 262 -1.64 12.31 -12.73
CA LEU A 262 -0.81 11.63 -13.73
C LEU A 262 0.48 12.39 -13.96
N ASP A 263 1.60 11.66 -14.13
CA ASP A 263 2.92 12.23 -14.33
C ASP A 263 3.75 11.38 -15.31
N ASN A 264 4.95 11.83 -15.64
CA ASN A 264 5.94 11.09 -16.45
C ASN A 264 5.37 10.55 -17.77
N ARG A 265 4.65 11.41 -18.52
CA ARG A 265 4.04 11.08 -19.82
C ARG A 265 5.09 10.59 -20.80
N GLN A 266 4.86 9.43 -21.41
CA GLN A 266 5.71 8.83 -22.44
C GLN A 266 4.89 8.39 -23.63
N LYS A 267 5.37 8.68 -24.84
CA LYS A 267 4.72 8.29 -26.10
C LYS A 267 4.91 6.82 -26.40
N THR A 268 3.83 6.16 -26.83
CA THR A 268 3.83 4.79 -27.30
C THR A 268 2.84 4.61 -28.47
N ASN A 269 2.68 3.38 -28.93
CA ASN A 269 1.65 2.99 -29.90
C ASN A 269 1.22 1.55 -29.60
N PHE A 270 0.43 1.37 -28.54
CA PHE A 270 -0.07 0.07 -28.10
C PHE A 270 -1.48 -0.16 -28.64
N VAL A 271 -1.60 -1.02 -29.66
CA VAL A 271 -2.78 -1.10 -30.55
C VAL A 271 -3.71 -2.23 -30.15
N LYS A 272 -5.01 -1.96 -30.20
CA LYS A 272 -6.07 -2.97 -30.12
C LYS A 272 -6.45 -3.41 -31.54
N GLU A 273 -6.01 -4.60 -31.96
CA GLU A 273 -6.24 -5.10 -33.33
C GLU A 273 -7.67 -5.56 -33.60
N THR A 274 -8.37 -6.06 -32.58
CA THR A 274 -9.72 -6.61 -32.77
C THR A 274 -10.70 -5.57 -33.27
N SER A 275 -11.68 -6.01 -34.07
CA SER A 275 -12.76 -5.16 -34.56
C SER A 275 -13.59 -4.58 -33.40
N GLY A 276 -14.03 -3.34 -33.56
CA GLY A 276 -14.80 -2.63 -32.50
C GLY A 276 -13.92 -1.90 -31.48
N GLY A 277 -14.57 -1.12 -30.63
CA GLY A 277 -13.95 -0.43 -29.50
C GLY A 277 -13.67 -1.37 -28.33
N MET A 278 -13.21 -0.80 -27.22
CA MET A 278 -13.12 -1.52 -25.95
C MET A 278 -14.53 -1.80 -25.41
N LEU A 279 -14.83 -3.07 -25.09
CA LEU A 279 -16.17 -3.49 -24.64
C LEU A 279 -16.52 -2.94 -23.25
N GLN A 280 -15.50 -2.77 -22.40
CA GLN A 280 -15.63 -2.20 -21.06
C GLN A 280 -14.99 -0.81 -21.04
N SER A 281 -15.34 -0.02 -20.03
CA SER A 281 -14.75 1.31 -19.84
C SER A 281 -13.24 1.28 -19.56
N LYS A 282 -12.72 0.11 -19.12
CA LYS A 282 -11.31 -0.11 -18.78
C LYS A 282 -10.86 -1.54 -19.01
N LYS A 283 -9.55 -1.73 -19.16
CA LYS A 283 -8.86 -3.03 -19.27
C LYS A 283 -7.60 -2.99 -18.41
N TYR A 284 -7.38 -4.03 -17.64
CA TYR A 284 -6.18 -4.22 -16.84
C TYR A 284 -5.21 -5.16 -17.53
N PHE A 285 -3.97 -4.71 -17.74
CA PHE A 285 -2.87 -5.55 -18.17
C PHE A 285 -1.98 -5.85 -16.96
N TRP A 286 -2.18 -7.04 -16.40
CA TRP A 286 -1.44 -7.51 -15.25
C TRP A 286 -0.04 -7.93 -15.64
N ASP A 287 0.92 -7.72 -14.73
CA ASP A 287 2.31 -8.14 -14.88
C ASP A 287 3.02 -7.62 -16.18
N ILE A 288 2.39 -6.69 -16.91
CA ILE A 288 2.92 -6.16 -18.19
C ILE A 288 4.23 -5.37 -17.99
N ALA A 289 4.47 -4.84 -16.80
CA ALA A 289 5.60 -3.99 -16.46
C ALA A 289 6.60 -4.65 -15.50
N THR A 290 6.63 -5.99 -15.40
CA THR A 290 7.51 -6.71 -14.45
C THR A 290 9.00 -6.44 -14.67
N ASP A 291 9.39 -6.14 -15.90
CA ASP A 291 10.74 -5.82 -16.37
C ASP A 291 10.96 -4.30 -16.56
N CYS A 292 9.96 -3.45 -16.19
CA CYS A 292 10.00 -2.02 -16.41
C CYS A 292 10.12 -1.26 -15.07
N LYS A 293 11.05 -0.33 -14.97
CA LYS A 293 11.25 0.52 -13.78
C LYS A 293 10.34 1.75 -13.77
N ASN A 294 10.00 2.27 -14.94
CA ASN A 294 9.27 3.54 -15.12
C ASN A 294 8.39 3.52 -16.38
N SER A 295 7.62 4.59 -16.59
CA SER A 295 6.74 4.75 -17.75
C SER A 295 7.48 4.80 -19.07
N GLN A 296 8.74 5.26 -19.11
CA GLN A 296 9.53 5.31 -20.34
C GLN A 296 9.85 3.89 -20.83
N GLU A 297 10.38 3.04 -19.96
CA GLU A 297 10.70 1.64 -20.30
C GLU A 297 9.43 0.88 -20.72
N LEU A 298 8.30 1.12 -20.04
CA LEU A 298 7.04 0.50 -20.42
C LEU A 298 6.54 1.01 -21.79
N ALA A 299 6.61 2.31 -22.05
CA ALA A 299 6.21 2.88 -23.33
C ALA A 299 7.06 2.37 -24.50
N GLU A 300 8.36 2.20 -24.29
CA GLU A 300 9.29 1.61 -25.27
C GLU A 300 8.94 0.13 -25.53
N LYS A 301 8.69 -0.65 -24.46
CA LYS A 301 8.27 -2.05 -24.54
C LYS A 301 6.97 -2.23 -25.32
N LEU A 302 6.01 -1.34 -25.17
CA LEU A 302 4.69 -1.41 -25.80
C LEU A 302 4.62 -0.73 -27.17
N ARG A 303 5.71 -0.12 -27.63
CA ARG A 303 5.72 0.58 -28.91
C ARG A 303 5.49 -0.40 -30.06
N ASP A 304 4.45 -0.10 -30.85
CA ASP A 304 4.03 -0.91 -32.00
C ASP A 304 3.70 -2.39 -31.65
N LYS A 305 3.30 -2.63 -30.38
CA LYS A 305 2.80 -3.92 -29.92
C LYS A 305 1.29 -3.94 -29.94
N ASN A 306 0.74 -5.15 -30.01
CA ASN A 306 -0.68 -5.41 -30.01
C ASN A 306 -1.16 -5.89 -28.64
N TRP A 307 -2.41 -5.63 -28.30
CA TRP A 307 -3.00 -6.11 -27.06
C TRP A 307 -2.94 -7.63 -26.93
N GLY A 308 -3.17 -8.35 -28.05
CA GLY A 308 -3.10 -9.82 -28.08
C GLY A 308 -1.76 -10.41 -27.70
N ASP A 309 -0.67 -9.63 -27.74
CA ASP A 309 0.66 -10.08 -27.29
C ASP A 309 0.76 -10.19 -25.75
N TYR A 310 -0.25 -9.64 -25.03
CA TYR A 310 -0.26 -9.52 -23.55
C TYR A 310 -1.58 -9.97 -22.89
N GLU A 311 -2.48 -10.60 -23.64
CA GLU A 311 -3.75 -11.16 -23.15
C GLU A 311 -3.68 -12.60 -22.69
#